data_039e1425fbe45a53708e0a46ae0041fa
#
_entry.id   039e1425fbe45a53708e0a46ae0041fa
#
_cell.length_a   1.000
_cell.length_b   1.000
_cell.length_c   1.000
_cell.angle_alpha   90.00
_cell.angle_beta   90.00
_cell.angle_gamma   90.00
#
_symmetry.space_group_name_H-M   'P 1'
#
loop_
_entity.id
_entity.type
_entity.pdbx_description
1 polymer ?
#
loop_
_entity_poly.entity_id
_entity_poly.type
_entity_poly.pdbx_seq_one_letter_code
_entity_poly.pdbx_strand_id
1 'polypeptide(L)'
;QTYIEKTPIGILEMLKIKGLGPKKIITIWKELEIETVGELLYACQENRLINYKGFGAKTQQNIQESLEYYLQHQGSYLYQQVESLASNLQNSLQEKFPKDEHIISGHFKRQMETIDFLDIVTTLSENKLIGWLTEKEFTITKSDEFLSSKGVDNFEIRWYLTSSENFHWTDFSLASSPDFLKKWVENPLFQKNFKFISEASIFEQLGISFIPSAQREDPAVLSSLLSNNKKRLAPSIQVEDIRGIIHSHSTWSDGIHTIEQMARAAKEAGYEYLVISDHSKSAFYANGLEIERIAAQHKEIDALNKKLAPFVIFKSIESDILNDGSLDYPEEILESFDIVIASIHSNLKMTEEKAMMRLLNAINNPYTSILGHPTGRLLL
;
A
#
# COMPACT_ATOMS: atom_id res chain seq x y z
N GLN A 1 -20.84 -4.48 33.35
CA GLN A 1 -20.13 -3.48 32.51
C GLN A 1 -18.66 -3.67 32.82
N THR A 2 -17.88 -4.43 31.97
CA THR A 2 -16.90 -4.00 32.51
C THR A 2 -15.49 -4.32 32.11
N TYR A 3 -15.12 -5.47 31.77
CA TYR A 3 -13.80 -5.77 31.22
C TYR A 3 -13.76 -5.61 29.68
N ILE A 4 -14.87 -5.90 29.00
CA ILE A 4 -14.98 -5.81 27.54
C ILE A 4 -14.87 -4.35 27.04
N GLU A 5 -15.46 -3.40 27.76
CA GLU A 5 -15.38 -1.95 27.40
C GLU A 5 -13.98 -1.35 27.56
N LYS A 6 -13.12 -1.99 28.33
CA LYS A 6 -11.72 -1.57 28.54
C LYS A 6 -10.71 -2.34 27.69
N THR A 7 -11.19 -3.31 26.92
CA THR A 7 -10.33 -4.13 26.05
C THR A 7 -10.40 -3.60 24.65
N PRO A 8 -9.28 -3.26 24.01
CA PRO A 8 -9.27 -2.84 22.61
C PRO A 8 -9.97 -3.86 21.70
N ILE A 9 -10.72 -3.41 20.72
CA ILE A 9 -11.50 -4.25 19.81
C ILE A 9 -10.62 -5.29 19.13
N GLY A 10 -9.43 -4.92 18.68
CA GLY A 10 -8.49 -5.83 18.02
C GLY A 10 -8.01 -6.98 18.93
N ILE A 11 -7.96 -6.77 20.25
CA ILE A 11 -7.66 -7.86 21.19
C ILE A 11 -8.79 -8.91 21.22
N LEU A 12 -10.05 -8.44 21.09
CA LEU A 12 -11.20 -9.34 20.98
C LEU A 12 -11.22 -10.07 19.62
N GLU A 13 -10.76 -9.41 18.56
CA GLU A 13 -10.62 -10.00 17.24
C GLU A 13 -9.54 -11.10 17.22
N MET A 14 -8.41 -10.88 17.90
CA MET A 14 -7.35 -11.87 18.02
C MET A 14 -7.82 -13.20 18.64
N LEU A 15 -8.89 -13.20 19.44
CA LEU A 15 -9.49 -14.43 19.96
C LEU A 15 -10.11 -15.32 18.87
N LYS A 16 -10.43 -14.78 17.72
CA LYS A 16 -10.99 -15.50 16.56
C LYS A 16 -9.90 -16.16 15.71
N ILE A 17 -8.63 -15.81 15.93
CA ILE A 17 -7.51 -16.26 15.11
C ILE A 17 -7.01 -17.62 15.61
N LYS A 18 -6.93 -18.57 14.69
CA LYS A 18 -6.46 -19.93 15.00
C LYS A 18 -5.01 -19.89 15.51
N GLY A 19 -4.78 -20.52 16.65
CA GLY A 19 -3.44 -20.60 17.26
C GLY A 19 -3.14 -19.49 18.27
N LEU A 20 -4.00 -18.48 18.41
CA LEU A 20 -3.94 -17.45 19.43
C LEU A 20 -4.87 -17.80 20.60
N GLY A 21 -4.30 -18.41 21.64
CA GLY A 21 -5.02 -18.61 22.89
C GLY A 21 -4.87 -17.41 23.85
N PRO A 22 -5.75 -17.27 24.87
CA PRO A 22 -5.75 -16.13 25.79
C PRO A 22 -4.39 -15.79 26.41
N LYS A 23 -3.58 -16.79 26.73
CA LYS A 23 -2.24 -16.58 27.30
C LYS A 23 -1.30 -15.88 26.35
N LYS A 24 -1.31 -16.27 25.05
CA LYS A 24 -0.52 -15.61 24.01
C LYS A 24 -1.00 -14.20 23.76
N ILE A 25 -2.32 -13.99 23.72
CA ILE A 25 -2.93 -12.68 23.51
C ILE A 25 -2.55 -11.72 24.65
N ILE A 26 -2.50 -12.19 25.90
CA ILE A 26 -2.05 -11.36 27.03
C ILE A 26 -0.59 -10.92 26.83
N THR A 27 0.30 -11.82 26.43
CA THR A 27 1.70 -11.47 26.13
C THR A 27 1.78 -10.46 24.98
N ILE A 28 1.07 -10.69 23.89
CA ILE A 28 0.99 -9.77 22.73
C ILE A 28 0.52 -8.39 23.19
N TRP A 29 -0.55 -8.31 23.97
CA TRP A 29 -1.11 -7.04 24.42
C TRP A 29 -0.24 -6.34 25.46
N LYS A 30 0.24 -7.06 26.47
CA LYS A 30 0.87 -6.43 27.66
C LYS A 30 2.38 -6.28 27.54
N GLU A 31 3.04 -7.17 26.81
CA GLU A 31 4.51 -7.17 26.69
C GLU A 31 4.98 -6.59 25.35
N LEU A 32 4.24 -6.86 24.24
CA LEU A 32 4.53 -6.28 22.93
C LEU A 32 3.75 -5.00 22.65
N GLU A 33 2.76 -4.66 23.49
CA GLU A 33 1.89 -3.49 23.35
C GLU A 33 1.12 -3.43 22.02
N ILE A 34 0.83 -4.60 21.44
CA ILE A 34 0.07 -4.76 20.21
C ILE A 34 -1.41 -4.83 20.53
N GLU A 35 -2.24 -4.02 19.88
CA GLU A 35 -3.68 -3.93 20.14
C GLU A 35 -4.56 -4.24 18.92
N THR A 36 -3.97 -4.32 17.71
CA THR A 36 -4.71 -4.63 16.49
C THR A 36 -4.17 -5.88 15.80
N VAL A 37 -5.01 -6.51 14.98
CA VAL A 37 -4.65 -7.68 14.17
C VAL A 37 -3.57 -7.33 13.13
N GLY A 38 -3.64 -6.12 12.56
CA GLY A 38 -2.65 -5.62 11.62
C GLY A 38 -1.29 -5.39 12.26
N GLU A 39 -1.23 -4.75 13.45
CA GLU A 39 0.03 -4.60 14.22
C GLU A 39 0.65 -5.96 14.54
N LEU A 40 -0.19 -6.97 14.85
CA LEU A 40 0.29 -8.31 15.11
C LEU A 40 0.87 -8.98 13.86
N LEU A 41 0.23 -8.80 12.70
CA LEU A 41 0.77 -9.29 11.43
C LEU A 41 2.12 -8.63 11.12
N TYR A 42 2.20 -7.32 11.25
CA TYR A 42 3.45 -6.58 11.06
C TYR A 42 4.55 -7.08 12.01
N ALA A 43 4.23 -7.29 13.29
CA ALA A 43 5.19 -7.82 14.25
C ALA A 43 5.66 -9.26 13.91
N CYS A 44 4.81 -10.07 13.27
CA CYS A 44 5.21 -11.38 12.75
C CYS A 44 6.17 -11.24 11.56
N GLN A 45 5.88 -10.34 10.63
CA GLN A 45 6.73 -10.06 9.45
C GLN A 45 8.11 -9.56 9.86
N GLU A 46 8.18 -8.73 10.90
CA GLU A 46 9.40 -8.19 11.49
C GLU A 46 10.08 -9.16 12.49
N ASN A 47 9.68 -10.43 12.54
CA ASN A 47 10.22 -11.46 13.46
C ASN A 47 10.24 -11.05 14.95
N ARG A 48 9.38 -10.16 15.39
CA ARG A 48 9.38 -9.61 16.73
C ARG A 48 8.86 -10.61 17.79
N LEU A 49 7.93 -11.51 17.40
CA LEU A 49 7.32 -12.46 18.34
C LEU A 49 8.29 -13.54 18.81
N ILE A 50 9.24 -13.96 17.97
CA ILE A 50 10.16 -15.08 18.29
C ILE A 50 10.98 -14.85 19.56
N ASN A 51 11.16 -13.60 19.95
CA ASN A 51 11.93 -13.21 21.14
C ASN A 51 11.15 -13.35 22.45
N TYR A 52 9.85 -13.69 22.38
CA TYR A 52 9.00 -13.81 23.55
C TYR A 52 8.71 -15.27 23.89
N LYS A 53 8.65 -15.56 25.18
CA LYS A 53 8.43 -16.93 25.68
C LYS A 53 7.09 -17.49 25.16
N GLY A 54 7.15 -18.61 24.45
CA GLY A 54 5.98 -19.27 23.86
C GLY A 54 5.73 -18.95 22.38
N PHE A 55 6.60 -18.13 21.75
CA PHE A 55 6.58 -17.80 20.34
C PHE A 55 7.90 -18.22 19.68
N GLY A 56 8.06 -19.50 19.39
CA GLY A 56 9.16 -19.94 18.52
C GLY A 56 8.87 -19.65 17.06
N ALA A 57 9.88 -19.70 16.17
CA ALA A 57 9.77 -19.38 14.76
C ALA A 57 8.57 -20.07 14.06
N LYS A 58 8.37 -21.38 14.31
CA LYS A 58 7.21 -22.12 13.78
C LYS A 58 5.86 -21.59 14.30
N THR A 59 5.82 -21.15 15.56
CA THR A 59 4.60 -20.59 16.15
C THR A 59 4.28 -19.24 15.53
N GLN A 60 5.27 -18.38 15.36
CA GLN A 60 5.12 -17.09 14.69
C GLN A 60 4.63 -17.28 13.28
N GLN A 61 5.25 -18.17 12.49
CA GLN A 61 4.83 -18.45 11.12
C GLN A 61 3.37 -18.92 11.06
N ASN A 62 2.95 -19.86 11.92
CA ASN A 62 1.56 -20.31 11.96
C ASN A 62 0.58 -19.20 12.33
N ILE A 63 0.98 -18.28 13.22
CA ILE A 63 0.18 -17.10 13.58
C ILE A 63 0.09 -16.16 12.39
N GLN A 64 1.19 -15.89 11.71
CA GLN A 64 1.22 -15.05 10.51
C GLN A 64 0.28 -15.58 9.42
N GLU A 65 0.39 -16.86 9.06
CA GLU A 65 -0.50 -17.51 8.08
C GLU A 65 -1.98 -17.40 8.49
N SER A 66 -2.27 -17.56 9.79
CA SER A 66 -3.65 -17.44 10.30
C SER A 66 -4.16 -16.01 10.29
N LEU A 67 -3.30 -15.02 10.50
CA LEU A 67 -3.61 -13.59 10.41
C LEU A 67 -3.87 -13.18 8.97
N GLU A 68 -3.00 -13.57 8.05
CA GLU A 68 -3.16 -13.33 6.62
C GLU A 68 -4.49 -13.92 6.11
N TYR A 69 -4.78 -15.16 6.50
CA TYR A 69 -6.07 -15.79 6.17
C TYR A 69 -7.26 -15.01 6.78
N TYR A 70 -7.17 -14.59 8.04
CA TYR A 70 -8.23 -13.84 8.71
C TYR A 70 -8.49 -12.50 8.02
N LEU A 71 -7.45 -11.76 7.70
CA LEU A 71 -7.53 -10.45 7.03
C LEU A 71 -8.08 -10.58 5.60
N GLN A 72 -7.65 -11.59 4.85
CA GLN A 72 -8.19 -11.87 3.51
C GLN A 72 -9.70 -12.15 3.50
N HIS A 73 -10.28 -12.56 4.63
CA HIS A 73 -11.72 -12.87 4.72
C HIS A 73 -12.56 -11.77 5.37
N GLN A 74 -11.97 -10.63 5.69
CA GLN A 74 -12.70 -9.47 6.24
C GLN A 74 -13.40 -8.60 5.18
N GLY A 75 -13.19 -8.89 3.89
CA GLY A 75 -13.84 -8.19 2.79
C GLY A 75 -13.19 -6.89 2.36
N SER A 76 -12.04 -6.52 2.96
CA SER A 76 -11.19 -5.42 2.50
C SER A 76 -9.80 -5.97 2.14
N TYR A 77 -9.24 -5.53 1.01
CA TYR A 77 -8.00 -6.04 0.43
C TYR A 77 -7.10 -4.88 0.07
N LEU A 78 -5.78 -5.06 0.15
CA LEU A 78 -4.85 -4.09 -0.41
C LEU A 78 -4.98 -4.05 -1.94
N TYR A 79 -4.77 -2.88 -2.54
CA TYR A 79 -4.82 -2.69 -3.99
C TYR A 79 -4.07 -3.78 -4.76
N GLN A 80 -2.83 -4.06 -4.36
CA GLN A 80 -1.97 -5.06 -4.99
C GLN A 80 -2.57 -6.47 -4.98
N GLN A 81 -3.30 -6.84 -3.93
CA GLN A 81 -3.94 -8.16 -3.81
C GLN A 81 -5.04 -8.36 -4.84
N VAL A 82 -5.70 -7.26 -5.26
CA VAL A 82 -6.83 -7.28 -6.22
C VAL A 82 -6.36 -7.11 -7.67
N GLU A 83 -5.16 -6.60 -7.90
CA GLU A 83 -4.65 -6.23 -9.22
C GLU A 83 -4.66 -7.38 -10.24
N SER A 84 -4.19 -8.57 -9.83
CA SER A 84 -4.20 -9.76 -10.69
C SER A 84 -5.63 -10.23 -11.03
N LEU A 85 -6.54 -10.20 -10.06
CA LEU A 85 -7.94 -10.52 -10.27
C LEU A 85 -8.58 -9.54 -11.26
N ALA A 86 -8.37 -8.26 -11.06
CA ALA A 86 -8.87 -7.19 -11.91
C ALA A 86 -8.41 -7.35 -13.36
N SER A 87 -7.11 -7.57 -13.56
CA SER A 87 -6.52 -7.77 -14.89
C SER A 87 -7.08 -9.02 -15.59
N ASN A 88 -7.16 -10.16 -14.89
CA ASN A 88 -7.70 -11.40 -15.44
C ASN A 88 -9.17 -11.25 -15.81
N LEU A 89 -9.96 -10.55 -14.99
CA LEU A 89 -11.37 -10.32 -15.23
C LEU A 89 -11.58 -9.41 -16.45
N GLN A 90 -10.81 -8.32 -16.58
CA GLN A 90 -10.85 -7.43 -17.74
C GLN A 90 -10.53 -8.18 -19.04
N ASN A 91 -9.50 -9.02 -19.04
CA ASN A 91 -9.10 -9.82 -20.18
C ASN A 91 -10.21 -10.83 -20.56
N SER A 92 -10.77 -11.53 -19.57
CA SER A 92 -11.85 -12.53 -19.78
C SER A 92 -13.11 -11.88 -20.38
N LEU A 93 -13.45 -10.67 -19.95
CA LEU A 93 -14.57 -9.91 -20.51
C LEU A 93 -14.29 -9.51 -21.96
N GLN A 94 -13.11 -8.98 -22.24
CA GLN A 94 -12.72 -8.55 -23.57
C GLN A 94 -12.69 -9.73 -24.57
N GLU A 95 -12.22 -10.91 -24.14
CA GLU A 95 -12.20 -12.11 -24.96
C GLU A 95 -13.60 -12.66 -25.23
N LYS A 96 -14.43 -12.75 -24.19
CA LYS A 96 -15.76 -13.35 -24.31
C LYS A 96 -16.76 -12.43 -25.01
N PHE A 97 -16.67 -11.12 -24.78
CA PHE A 97 -17.61 -10.11 -25.26
C PHE A 97 -16.93 -8.93 -25.97
N PRO A 98 -16.19 -9.16 -27.04
CA PRO A 98 -15.37 -8.13 -27.71
C PRO A 98 -16.16 -6.99 -28.36
N LYS A 99 -17.48 -7.11 -28.44
CA LYS A 99 -18.36 -6.09 -29.03
C LYS A 99 -19.02 -5.19 -27.98
N ASP A 100 -18.94 -5.57 -26.73
CA ASP A 100 -19.49 -4.83 -25.60
C ASP A 100 -18.35 -4.06 -24.90
N GLU A 101 -18.66 -2.92 -24.31
CA GLU A 101 -17.69 -2.11 -23.58
C GLU A 101 -17.62 -2.57 -22.14
N HIS A 102 -16.41 -2.66 -21.58
CA HIS A 102 -16.16 -3.05 -20.19
C HIS A 102 -15.00 -2.25 -19.63
N ILE A 103 -15.16 -1.74 -18.43
CA ILE A 103 -14.08 -1.06 -17.71
C ILE A 103 -14.20 -1.32 -16.21
N ILE A 104 -13.06 -1.59 -15.56
CA ILE A 104 -12.97 -1.59 -14.12
C ILE A 104 -12.89 -0.15 -13.64
N SER A 105 -13.75 0.21 -12.70
CA SER A 105 -13.98 1.57 -12.26
C SER A 105 -13.84 1.73 -10.73
N GLY A 106 -14.48 2.72 -10.16
CA GLY A 106 -14.60 2.91 -8.72
C GLY A 106 -13.28 3.07 -7.98
N HIS A 107 -13.21 2.48 -6.80
CA HIS A 107 -12.05 2.52 -5.91
C HIS A 107 -10.78 1.99 -6.57
N PHE A 108 -10.89 0.90 -7.34
CA PHE A 108 -9.74 0.32 -8.02
C PHE A 108 -9.17 1.28 -9.09
N LYS A 109 -10.01 1.89 -9.92
CA LYS A 109 -9.57 2.86 -10.94
C LYS A 109 -8.98 4.13 -10.31
N ARG A 110 -9.45 4.52 -9.12
CA ARG A 110 -8.88 5.63 -8.35
C ARG A 110 -7.59 5.28 -7.62
N GLN A 111 -7.15 4.01 -7.69
CA GLN A 111 -5.94 3.52 -7.01
C GLN A 111 -6.00 3.72 -5.47
N MET A 112 -7.18 3.45 -4.88
CA MET A 112 -7.33 3.50 -3.42
C MET A 112 -6.45 2.44 -2.76
N GLU A 113 -5.92 2.74 -1.58
CA GLU A 113 -5.01 1.86 -0.85
C GLU A 113 -5.66 0.51 -0.49
N THR A 114 -6.97 0.54 -0.20
CA THR A 114 -7.79 -0.64 0.09
C THR A 114 -8.98 -0.74 -0.85
N ILE A 115 -9.33 -1.97 -1.21
CA ILE A 115 -10.40 -2.31 -2.14
C ILE A 115 -11.35 -3.29 -1.46
N ASP A 116 -12.59 -2.86 -1.22
CA ASP A 116 -13.63 -3.68 -0.59
C ASP A 116 -14.44 -4.47 -1.65
N PHE A 117 -14.52 -3.94 -2.84
CA PHE A 117 -15.22 -4.52 -3.99
C PHE A 117 -14.66 -3.98 -5.30
N LEU A 118 -14.90 -4.67 -6.40
CA LEU A 118 -14.56 -4.23 -7.74
C LEU A 118 -15.80 -3.71 -8.46
N ASP A 119 -15.77 -2.45 -8.87
CA ASP A 119 -16.81 -1.86 -9.71
C ASP A 119 -16.49 -2.09 -11.19
N ILE A 120 -17.42 -2.61 -11.95
CA ILE A 120 -17.31 -2.80 -13.39
C ILE A 120 -18.49 -2.13 -14.08
N VAL A 121 -18.17 -1.23 -14.99
CA VAL A 121 -19.15 -0.63 -15.91
C VAL A 121 -19.16 -1.45 -17.18
N THR A 122 -20.34 -1.83 -17.67
CA THR A 122 -20.47 -2.64 -18.88
C THR A 122 -21.73 -2.33 -19.67
N THR A 123 -21.63 -2.46 -21.00
CA THR A 123 -22.77 -2.39 -21.92
C THR A 123 -23.42 -3.74 -22.17
N LEU A 124 -22.97 -4.82 -21.52
CA LEU A 124 -23.60 -6.14 -21.59
C LEU A 124 -25.06 -6.07 -21.15
N SER A 125 -25.92 -6.80 -21.85
CA SER A 125 -27.25 -7.01 -21.34
C SER A 125 -27.25 -7.90 -20.09
N GLU A 126 -28.17 -7.65 -19.16
CA GLU A 126 -28.31 -8.39 -17.90
C GLU A 126 -28.30 -9.89 -18.10
N ASN A 127 -29.07 -10.39 -19.08
CA ASN A 127 -29.20 -11.84 -19.37
C ASN A 127 -27.83 -12.44 -19.81
N LYS A 128 -27.05 -11.74 -20.64
CA LYS A 128 -25.72 -12.23 -21.04
C LYS A 128 -24.78 -12.29 -19.86
N LEU A 129 -24.79 -11.25 -19.01
CA LEU A 129 -23.94 -11.18 -17.83
C LEU A 129 -24.30 -12.28 -16.82
N ILE A 130 -25.57 -12.43 -16.48
CA ILE A 130 -26.05 -13.50 -15.57
C ILE A 130 -25.67 -14.88 -16.10
N GLY A 131 -25.88 -15.14 -17.39
CA GLY A 131 -25.51 -16.43 -18.02
C GLY A 131 -24.02 -16.72 -17.84
N TRP A 132 -23.17 -15.75 -18.11
CA TRP A 132 -21.71 -15.91 -17.98
C TRP A 132 -21.24 -16.07 -16.52
N LEU A 133 -21.82 -15.32 -15.58
CA LEU A 133 -21.51 -15.44 -14.16
C LEU A 133 -21.96 -16.80 -13.60
N THR A 134 -23.11 -17.30 -14.06
CA THR A 134 -23.63 -18.62 -13.67
C THR A 134 -22.74 -19.75 -14.20
N GLU A 135 -22.26 -19.67 -15.45
CA GLU A 135 -21.27 -20.62 -16.00
C GLU A 135 -19.99 -20.69 -15.17
N LYS A 136 -19.62 -19.60 -14.49
CA LYS A 136 -18.43 -19.48 -13.63
C LYS A 136 -18.74 -19.69 -12.13
N GLU A 137 -19.90 -20.18 -11.79
CA GLU A 137 -20.32 -20.52 -10.42
C GLU A 137 -20.35 -19.33 -9.44
N PHE A 138 -20.56 -18.10 -9.94
CA PHE A 138 -20.75 -16.94 -9.08
C PHE A 138 -22.12 -16.94 -8.41
N THR A 139 -22.17 -16.59 -7.15
CA THR A 139 -23.43 -16.23 -6.46
C THR A 139 -23.82 -14.82 -6.87
N ILE A 140 -25.07 -14.63 -7.32
CA ILE A 140 -25.55 -13.38 -7.89
C ILE A 140 -26.65 -12.81 -7.01
N THR A 141 -26.55 -11.51 -6.70
CA THR A 141 -27.62 -10.74 -6.03
C THR A 141 -27.88 -9.46 -6.82
N LYS A 142 -29.11 -8.97 -6.80
CA LYS A 142 -29.51 -7.75 -7.53
C LYS A 142 -29.92 -6.67 -6.55
N SER A 143 -29.42 -5.46 -6.77
CA SER A 143 -29.87 -4.23 -6.14
C SER A 143 -30.52 -3.31 -7.19
N ASP A 144 -31.02 -2.16 -6.75
CA ASP A 144 -31.59 -1.16 -7.67
C ASP A 144 -30.53 -0.47 -8.52
N GLU A 145 -29.28 -0.41 -8.05
CA GLU A 145 -28.21 0.35 -8.69
C GLU A 145 -27.23 -0.54 -9.48
N PHE A 146 -26.98 -1.76 -9.01
CA PHE A 146 -26.01 -2.68 -9.61
C PHE A 146 -26.39 -4.14 -9.38
N LEU A 147 -25.80 -5.01 -10.16
CA LEU A 147 -25.81 -6.45 -9.93
C LEU A 147 -24.54 -6.83 -9.19
N SER A 148 -24.66 -7.50 -8.05
CA SER A 148 -23.51 -7.98 -7.27
C SER A 148 -23.25 -9.45 -7.56
N SER A 149 -21.99 -9.82 -7.67
CA SER A 149 -21.56 -11.22 -7.79
C SER A 149 -20.39 -11.52 -6.85
N LYS A 150 -20.37 -12.74 -6.30
CA LYS A 150 -19.30 -13.25 -5.43
C LYS A 150 -18.84 -14.61 -5.91
N GLY A 151 -17.54 -14.78 -6.10
CA GLY A 151 -16.91 -16.06 -6.40
C GLY A 151 -16.59 -16.86 -5.13
N VAL A 152 -15.74 -17.88 -5.29
CA VAL A 152 -15.32 -18.79 -4.20
C VAL A 152 -14.66 -18.02 -3.05
N ASP A 153 -13.91 -16.98 -3.35
CA ASP A 153 -13.18 -16.16 -2.37
C ASP A 153 -14.08 -15.14 -1.66
N ASN A 154 -15.38 -15.17 -1.93
CA ASN A 154 -16.38 -14.26 -1.36
C ASN A 154 -16.11 -12.76 -1.62
N PHE A 155 -15.15 -12.41 -2.51
CA PHE A 155 -14.89 -11.05 -2.93
C PHE A 155 -16.02 -10.53 -3.79
N GLU A 156 -16.52 -9.31 -3.50
CA GLU A 156 -17.66 -8.71 -4.18
C GLU A 156 -17.23 -8.02 -5.48
N ILE A 157 -17.94 -8.32 -6.58
CA ILE A 157 -17.84 -7.59 -7.84
C ILE A 157 -19.20 -6.96 -8.13
N ARG A 158 -19.23 -5.67 -8.35
CA ARG A 158 -20.42 -4.89 -8.67
C ARG A 158 -20.46 -4.53 -10.13
N TRP A 159 -21.53 -4.83 -10.78
CA TRP A 159 -21.73 -4.67 -12.22
C TRP A 159 -22.74 -3.56 -12.47
N TYR A 160 -22.31 -2.47 -13.06
CA TYR A 160 -23.12 -1.34 -13.46
C TYR A 160 -23.47 -1.48 -14.94
N LEU A 161 -24.71 -1.92 -15.21
CA LEU A 161 -25.21 -2.11 -16.57
C LEU A 161 -25.65 -0.76 -17.14
N THR A 162 -25.10 -0.38 -18.27
CA THR A 162 -25.37 0.92 -18.87
C THR A 162 -25.46 0.83 -20.40
N SER A 163 -25.95 1.88 -21.05
CA SER A 163 -25.87 2.00 -22.50
C SER A 163 -24.52 2.62 -22.92
N SER A 164 -24.10 2.38 -24.19
CA SER A 164 -22.89 3.02 -24.74
C SER A 164 -22.94 4.56 -24.66
N GLU A 165 -24.14 5.16 -24.69
CA GLU A 165 -24.29 6.61 -24.54
C GLU A 165 -23.92 7.12 -23.15
N ASN A 166 -24.15 6.31 -22.11
CA ASN A 166 -23.91 6.66 -20.72
C ASN A 166 -22.64 6.01 -20.14
N PHE A 167 -21.96 5.17 -20.92
CA PHE A 167 -20.82 4.37 -20.47
C PHE A 167 -19.74 5.23 -19.82
N HIS A 168 -19.25 6.24 -20.52
CA HIS A 168 -18.18 7.13 -20.02
C HIS A 168 -18.60 7.98 -18.82
N TRP A 169 -19.88 8.40 -18.78
CA TRP A 169 -20.39 9.14 -17.63
C TRP A 169 -20.53 8.26 -16.39
N THR A 170 -21.01 7.02 -16.56
CA THR A 170 -21.12 6.06 -15.46
C THR A 170 -19.74 5.74 -14.88
N ASP A 171 -18.77 5.47 -15.76
CA ASP A 171 -17.39 5.23 -15.36
C ASP A 171 -16.78 6.44 -14.64
N PHE A 172 -16.88 7.64 -15.21
CA PHE A 172 -16.39 8.87 -14.57
C PHE A 172 -17.01 9.09 -13.18
N SER A 173 -18.31 8.84 -13.06
CA SER A 173 -19.02 9.06 -11.79
C SER A 173 -18.53 8.12 -10.70
N LEU A 174 -18.31 6.84 -11.02
CA LEU A 174 -17.77 5.84 -10.09
C LEU A 174 -16.28 6.06 -9.80
N ALA A 175 -15.52 6.48 -10.81
CA ALA A 175 -14.09 6.76 -10.72
C ALA A 175 -13.77 8.17 -10.19
N SER A 176 -14.71 8.79 -9.49
CA SER A 176 -14.55 10.07 -8.80
C SER A 176 -15.01 9.94 -7.35
N SER A 177 -14.39 10.66 -6.42
CA SER A 177 -14.89 10.71 -5.04
C SER A 177 -16.26 11.40 -5.00
N PRO A 178 -17.11 11.09 -4.00
CA PRO A 178 -18.41 11.75 -3.86
C PRO A 178 -18.31 13.28 -3.84
N ASP A 179 -17.31 13.83 -3.15
CA ASP A 179 -17.10 15.26 -3.03
C ASP A 179 -16.62 15.89 -4.35
N PHE A 180 -15.75 15.20 -5.08
CA PHE A 180 -15.31 15.63 -6.40
C PHE A 180 -16.49 15.62 -7.38
N LEU A 181 -17.27 14.53 -7.42
CA LEU A 181 -18.43 14.40 -8.29
C LEU A 181 -19.50 15.43 -7.98
N LYS A 182 -19.79 15.67 -6.69
CA LYS A 182 -20.71 16.72 -6.24
C LYS A 182 -20.30 18.07 -6.79
N LYS A 183 -19.03 18.44 -6.60
CA LYS A 183 -18.51 19.72 -7.11
C LYS A 183 -18.52 19.80 -8.64
N TRP A 184 -18.33 18.66 -9.32
CA TRP A 184 -18.44 18.59 -10.76
C TRP A 184 -19.84 18.92 -11.25
N VAL A 185 -20.86 18.25 -10.71
CA VAL A 185 -22.27 18.44 -11.14
C VAL A 185 -22.86 19.77 -10.72
N GLU A 186 -22.34 20.38 -9.67
CA GLU A 186 -22.72 21.73 -9.22
C GLU A 186 -22.11 22.84 -10.10
N ASN A 187 -21.17 22.50 -10.99
CA ASN A 187 -20.55 23.50 -11.87
C ASN A 187 -21.56 24.00 -12.91
N PRO A 188 -21.77 25.32 -13.04
CA PRO A 188 -22.75 25.89 -13.98
C PRO A 188 -22.50 25.56 -15.46
N LEU A 189 -21.26 25.22 -15.80
CA LEU A 189 -20.88 24.81 -17.17
C LEU A 189 -21.22 23.37 -17.47
N PHE A 190 -21.49 22.54 -16.45
CA PHE A 190 -21.82 21.14 -16.63
C PHE A 190 -23.22 20.96 -17.24
N GLN A 191 -23.30 20.21 -18.33
CA GLN A 191 -24.55 19.86 -19.02
C GLN A 191 -24.80 18.36 -18.93
N LYS A 192 -25.75 17.98 -18.11
CA LYS A 192 -26.09 16.56 -17.84
C LYS A 192 -26.47 15.76 -19.07
N ASN A 193 -27.07 16.40 -20.08
CA ASN A 193 -27.58 15.72 -21.29
C ASN A 193 -26.53 15.67 -22.42
N PHE A 194 -25.26 15.95 -22.14
CA PHE A 194 -24.20 15.85 -23.13
C PHE A 194 -23.83 14.38 -23.37
N LYS A 195 -23.65 14.00 -24.64
CA LYS A 195 -23.15 12.67 -25.01
C LYS A 195 -21.62 12.68 -24.97
N PHE A 196 -21.05 11.91 -24.07
CA PHE A 196 -19.63 11.77 -23.94
C PHE A 196 -19.13 10.59 -24.79
N ILE A 197 -18.23 10.87 -25.72
CA ILE A 197 -17.61 9.86 -26.61
C ILE A 197 -16.35 9.25 -26.02
N SER A 198 -15.84 9.83 -24.94
CA SER A 198 -14.70 9.35 -24.15
C SER A 198 -14.74 10.00 -22.77
N GLU A 199 -13.99 9.45 -21.83
CA GLU A 199 -13.82 10.09 -20.52
C GLU A 199 -13.15 11.49 -20.66
N ALA A 200 -12.22 11.66 -21.60
CA ALA A 200 -11.59 12.95 -21.87
C ALA A 200 -12.62 14.02 -22.31
N SER A 201 -13.63 13.65 -23.09
CA SER A 201 -14.66 14.59 -23.56
C SER A 201 -15.50 15.19 -22.42
N ILE A 202 -15.53 14.54 -21.25
CA ILE A 202 -16.18 15.06 -20.04
C ILE A 202 -15.45 16.33 -19.57
N PHE A 203 -14.12 16.32 -19.58
CA PHE A 203 -13.28 17.45 -19.18
C PHE A 203 -13.26 18.56 -20.21
N GLU A 204 -13.28 18.20 -21.50
CA GLU A 204 -13.36 19.15 -22.61
C GLU A 204 -14.63 20.02 -22.52
N GLN A 205 -15.74 19.47 -22.03
CA GLN A 205 -16.97 20.24 -21.80
C GLN A 205 -16.75 21.44 -20.88
N LEU A 206 -15.90 21.30 -19.87
CA LEU A 206 -15.56 22.38 -18.95
C LEU A 206 -14.36 23.21 -19.41
N GLY A 207 -13.74 22.87 -20.55
CA GLY A 207 -12.55 23.53 -21.07
C GLY A 207 -11.32 23.37 -20.19
N ILE A 208 -11.22 22.26 -19.43
CA ILE A 208 -10.10 21.94 -18.56
C ILE A 208 -9.33 20.70 -19.03
N SER A 209 -8.10 20.58 -18.55
CA SER A 209 -7.28 19.38 -18.80
C SER A 209 -7.88 18.15 -18.13
N PHE A 210 -7.66 16.99 -18.74
CA PHE A 210 -8.02 15.68 -18.17
C PHE A 210 -7.41 15.51 -16.77
N ILE A 211 -8.23 15.08 -15.81
CA ILE A 211 -7.83 14.74 -14.45
C ILE A 211 -7.82 13.22 -14.33
N PRO A 212 -6.66 12.56 -14.11
CA PRO A 212 -6.62 11.12 -13.83
C PRO A 212 -7.49 10.73 -12.64
N SER A 213 -8.12 9.55 -12.70
CA SER A 213 -9.02 9.07 -11.64
C SER A 213 -8.37 9.06 -10.25
N ALA A 214 -7.08 8.68 -10.16
CA ALA A 214 -6.31 8.71 -8.91
C ALA A 214 -6.12 10.12 -8.32
N GLN A 215 -6.39 11.18 -9.07
CA GLN A 215 -6.31 12.57 -8.62
C GLN A 215 -7.70 13.20 -8.35
N ARG A 216 -8.77 12.40 -8.33
CA ARG A 216 -10.15 12.88 -8.13
C ARG A 216 -10.67 12.63 -6.70
N GLU A 217 -9.78 12.48 -5.74
CA GLU A 217 -10.16 12.37 -4.32
C GLU A 217 -10.47 13.74 -3.72
N ASP A 218 -9.61 14.73 -3.97
CA ASP A 218 -9.78 16.09 -3.44
C ASP A 218 -10.44 17.00 -4.49
N PRO A 219 -11.63 17.56 -4.21
CA PRO A 219 -12.30 18.54 -5.09
C PRO A 219 -11.50 19.84 -5.28
N ALA A 220 -10.46 20.11 -4.48
CA ALA A 220 -9.58 21.26 -4.65
C ALA A 220 -8.82 21.21 -6.00
N VAL A 221 -8.55 20.03 -6.52
CA VAL A 221 -7.93 19.83 -7.85
C VAL A 221 -8.80 20.46 -8.94
N LEU A 222 -10.11 20.19 -8.93
CA LEU A 222 -11.06 20.77 -9.87
C LEU A 222 -11.12 22.30 -9.75
N SER A 223 -11.16 22.82 -8.51
CA SER A 223 -11.16 24.26 -8.25
C SER A 223 -9.92 24.96 -8.78
N SER A 224 -8.77 24.33 -8.64
CA SER A 224 -7.48 24.87 -9.13
C SER A 224 -7.45 25.00 -10.64
N LEU A 225 -8.08 24.08 -11.38
CA LEU A 225 -8.15 24.12 -12.84
C LEU A 225 -9.21 25.11 -13.37
N LEU A 226 -10.34 25.23 -12.67
CA LEU A 226 -11.40 26.16 -13.01
C LEU A 226 -11.06 27.61 -12.69
N SER A 227 -10.26 27.86 -11.66
CA SER A 227 -9.72 29.20 -11.41
C SER A 227 -8.72 29.57 -12.52
N ASN A 228 -8.86 30.73 -13.14
CA ASN A 228 -8.15 31.22 -14.33
C ASN A 228 -6.60 31.18 -14.29
N ASN A 229 -6.01 30.50 -13.35
CA ASN A 229 -4.56 30.39 -13.16
C ASN A 229 -3.89 29.27 -13.96
N LYS A 230 -4.53 28.66 -14.95
CA LYS A 230 -3.93 27.69 -15.91
C LYS A 230 -2.83 26.79 -15.30
N LYS A 231 -2.93 26.45 -14.03
CA LYS A 231 -2.02 25.47 -13.44
C LYS A 231 -2.34 24.12 -14.07
N ARG A 232 -1.43 23.66 -14.90
CA ARG A 232 -1.42 22.26 -15.32
C ARG A 232 -1.34 21.41 -14.04
N LEU A 233 -2.12 20.33 -14.00
CA LEU A 233 -1.87 19.27 -13.03
C LEU A 233 -0.42 18.84 -13.17
N ALA A 234 0.23 18.61 -12.05
CA ALA A 234 1.48 17.89 -12.05
C ALA A 234 1.25 16.52 -12.70
N PRO A 235 2.11 16.09 -13.64
CA PRO A 235 2.00 14.74 -14.19
C PRO A 235 2.09 13.73 -13.07
N SER A 236 1.27 12.70 -13.11
CA SER A 236 1.41 11.55 -12.21
C SER A 236 2.72 10.83 -12.52
N ILE A 237 3.41 10.38 -11.48
CA ILE A 237 4.58 9.52 -11.62
C ILE A 237 4.16 8.25 -12.36
N GLN A 238 4.92 7.87 -13.37
CA GLN A 238 4.74 6.63 -14.12
C GLN A 238 5.81 5.62 -13.72
N VAL A 239 5.60 4.35 -14.05
CA VAL A 239 6.57 3.28 -13.75
C VAL A 239 7.95 3.59 -14.38
N GLU A 240 7.95 4.19 -15.57
CA GLU A 240 9.14 4.56 -16.32
C GLU A 240 9.94 5.71 -15.67
N ASP A 241 9.32 6.48 -14.77
CA ASP A 241 9.98 7.54 -14.02
C ASP A 241 10.79 7.00 -12.83
N ILE A 242 10.54 5.73 -12.43
CA ILE A 242 11.22 5.11 -11.28
C ILE A 242 12.59 4.62 -11.72
N ARG A 243 13.65 5.24 -11.18
CA ARG A 243 15.05 4.98 -11.56
C ARG A 243 15.76 4.00 -10.65
N GLY A 244 15.27 3.76 -9.46
CA GLY A 244 15.92 2.89 -8.48
C GLY A 244 15.04 2.49 -7.32
N ILE A 245 15.58 1.64 -6.48
CA ILE A 245 14.91 1.09 -5.30
C ILE A 245 15.61 1.64 -4.06
N ILE A 246 14.84 2.15 -3.09
CA ILE A 246 15.33 2.72 -1.84
C ILE A 246 14.69 1.98 -0.68
N HIS A 247 15.41 1.87 0.46
CA HIS A 247 14.95 1.25 1.69
C HIS A 247 14.71 -0.25 1.51
N SER A 248 15.80 -0.98 1.29
CA SER A 248 15.80 -2.44 1.10
C SER A 248 16.78 -3.11 2.06
N HIS A 249 16.38 -4.27 2.60
CA HIS A 249 17.14 -5.05 3.57
C HIS A 249 17.73 -6.30 2.94
N SER A 250 18.98 -6.60 3.26
CA SER A 250 19.70 -7.76 2.79
C SER A 250 19.88 -8.81 3.89
N THR A 251 20.56 -9.92 3.57
CA THR A 251 20.96 -10.93 4.58
C THR A 251 21.97 -10.41 5.60
N TRP A 252 22.41 -9.17 5.49
CA TRP A 252 23.18 -8.52 6.55
C TRP A 252 22.33 -8.19 7.77
N SER A 253 21.05 -7.88 7.59
CA SER A 253 20.07 -7.78 8.67
C SER A 253 19.06 -8.93 8.59
N ASP A 254 17.83 -8.67 8.32
CA ASP A 254 16.71 -9.62 8.29
C ASP A 254 16.17 -9.92 6.87
N GLY A 255 16.74 -9.33 5.85
CA GLY A 255 16.41 -9.63 4.46
C GLY A 255 16.75 -11.07 4.08
N ILE A 256 16.05 -11.62 3.10
CA ILE A 256 16.18 -13.02 2.66
C ILE A 256 17.15 -13.21 1.49
N HIS A 257 17.60 -12.11 0.86
CA HIS A 257 18.50 -12.14 -0.29
C HIS A 257 19.80 -11.42 -0.01
N THR A 258 20.89 -11.88 -0.63
CA THR A 258 22.18 -11.19 -0.58
C THR A 258 22.13 -9.89 -1.37
N ILE A 259 23.03 -8.95 -1.06
CA ILE A 259 23.17 -7.70 -1.81
C ILE A 259 23.36 -7.96 -3.31
N GLU A 260 24.20 -8.95 -3.67
CA GLU A 260 24.42 -9.31 -5.08
C GLU A 260 23.15 -9.79 -5.78
N GLN A 261 22.35 -10.65 -5.13
CA GLN A 261 21.09 -11.13 -5.70
C GLN A 261 20.11 -9.98 -5.93
N MET A 262 19.94 -9.10 -4.94
CA MET A 262 19.07 -7.94 -5.03
C MET A 262 19.51 -6.96 -6.12
N ALA A 263 20.80 -6.66 -6.17
CA ALA A 263 21.35 -5.73 -7.16
C ALA A 263 21.23 -6.28 -8.61
N ARG A 264 21.42 -7.59 -8.80
CA ARG A 264 21.20 -8.22 -10.12
C ARG A 264 19.74 -8.15 -10.54
N ALA A 265 18.82 -8.50 -9.65
CA ALA A 265 17.39 -8.42 -9.93
C ALA A 265 16.95 -6.99 -10.26
N ALA A 266 17.40 -6.00 -9.50
CA ALA A 266 17.11 -4.60 -9.77
C ALA A 266 17.67 -4.13 -11.13
N LYS A 267 18.91 -4.50 -11.45
CA LYS A 267 19.52 -4.20 -12.74
C LYS A 267 18.79 -4.86 -13.92
N GLU A 268 18.40 -6.13 -13.78
CA GLU A 268 17.64 -6.90 -14.78
C GLU A 268 16.23 -6.31 -15.00
N ALA A 269 15.62 -5.76 -13.94
CA ALA A 269 14.37 -5.02 -14.02
C ALA A 269 14.49 -3.62 -14.66
N GLY A 270 15.71 -3.19 -15.04
CA GLY A 270 15.95 -1.92 -15.73
C GLY A 270 16.22 -0.73 -14.83
N TYR A 271 16.37 -0.93 -13.52
CA TYR A 271 16.73 0.15 -12.59
C TYR A 271 18.21 0.53 -12.71
N GLU A 272 18.54 1.74 -12.31
CA GLU A 272 19.88 2.30 -12.39
C GLU A 272 20.65 2.14 -11.08
N TYR A 273 19.94 2.05 -9.95
CA TYR A 273 20.54 1.94 -8.63
C TYR A 273 19.68 1.16 -7.63
N LEU A 274 20.35 0.73 -6.57
CA LEU A 274 19.75 0.11 -5.38
C LEU A 274 20.35 0.77 -4.13
N VAL A 275 19.52 1.11 -3.15
CA VAL A 275 19.94 1.60 -1.84
C VAL A 275 19.74 0.48 -0.82
N ILE A 276 20.83 -0.07 -0.29
CA ILE A 276 20.81 -1.07 0.77
C ILE A 276 20.76 -0.37 2.11
N SER A 277 19.70 -0.59 2.86
CA SER A 277 19.37 0.12 4.10
C SER A 277 19.10 -0.87 5.24
N ASP A 278 20.03 -1.78 5.48
CA ASP A 278 19.90 -2.76 6.56
C ASP A 278 19.69 -2.09 7.92
N HIS A 279 19.03 -2.77 8.85
CA HIS A 279 18.72 -2.23 10.18
C HIS A 279 19.97 -1.92 10.99
N SER A 280 19.92 -0.85 11.81
CA SER A 280 20.96 -0.51 12.76
C SER A 280 20.93 -1.40 14.01
N LYS A 281 21.98 -1.31 14.83
CA LYS A 281 22.24 -2.22 15.96
C LYS A 281 21.10 -2.31 16.99
N SER A 282 20.33 -1.23 17.20
CA SER A 282 19.20 -1.24 18.14
C SER A 282 18.07 -2.18 17.71
N ALA A 283 17.96 -2.50 16.43
CA ALA A 283 17.04 -3.49 15.90
C ALA A 283 17.62 -4.93 16.06
N PHE A 284 17.94 -5.33 17.27
CA PHE A 284 18.52 -6.64 17.57
C PHE A 284 17.65 -7.81 17.09
N TYR A 285 16.33 -7.65 17.06
CA TYR A 285 15.36 -8.63 16.57
C TYR A 285 15.48 -8.87 15.05
N ALA A 286 15.96 -7.87 14.32
CA ALA A 286 16.21 -7.91 12.88
C ALA A 286 17.70 -8.15 12.56
N ASN A 287 18.52 -8.65 13.49
CA ASN A 287 19.96 -8.84 13.32
C ASN A 287 20.68 -7.55 12.87
N GLY A 288 20.28 -6.40 13.41
CA GLY A 288 20.81 -5.09 13.05
C GLY A 288 22.34 -5.03 13.09
N LEU A 289 22.93 -4.18 12.27
CA LEU A 289 24.37 -4.13 12.03
C LEU A 289 25.12 -3.55 13.24
N GLU A 290 25.97 -4.37 13.86
CA GLU A 290 27.01 -3.85 14.76
C GLU A 290 28.07 -3.08 13.96
N ILE A 291 28.74 -2.13 14.62
CA ILE A 291 29.72 -1.24 13.96
C ILE A 291 30.78 -2.00 13.18
N GLU A 292 31.26 -3.12 13.74
CA GLU A 292 32.30 -3.97 13.14
C GLU A 292 31.84 -4.62 11.81
N ARG A 293 30.52 -4.81 11.64
CA ARG A 293 29.93 -5.39 10.42
C ARG A 293 29.79 -4.39 9.29
N ILE A 294 29.64 -3.11 9.59
CA ILE A 294 29.43 -2.03 8.60
C ILE A 294 30.59 -1.97 7.60
N ALA A 295 31.83 -1.97 8.08
CA ALA A 295 33.00 -1.92 7.21
C ALA A 295 33.09 -3.13 6.24
N ALA A 296 32.66 -4.31 6.69
CA ALA A 296 32.65 -5.50 5.86
C ALA A 296 31.55 -5.41 4.78
N GLN A 297 30.36 -4.91 5.13
CA GLN A 297 29.27 -4.68 4.17
C GLN A 297 29.67 -3.62 3.12
N HIS A 298 30.27 -2.52 3.54
CA HIS A 298 30.75 -1.47 2.62
C HIS A 298 31.78 -2.01 1.62
N LYS A 299 32.69 -2.88 2.09
CA LYS A 299 33.67 -3.53 1.20
C LYS A 299 33.00 -4.46 0.19
N GLU A 300 31.95 -5.19 0.57
CA GLU A 300 31.16 -6.01 -0.35
C GLU A 300 30.48 -5.12 -1.40
N ILE A 301 29.84 -4.02 -0.98
CA ILE A 301 29.17 -3.05 -1.87
C ILE A 301 30.18 -2.46 -2.86
N ASP A 302 31.37 -2.07 -2.41
CA ASP A 302 32.41 -1.49 -3.28
C ASP A 302 32.89 -2.50 -4.34
N ALA A 303 32.97 -3.79 -3.98
CA ALA A 303 33.35 -4.85 -4.92
C ALA A 303 32.23 -5.09 -5.94
N LEU A 304 30.97 -5.09 -5.50
CA LEU A 304 29.81 -5.24 -6.37
C LEU A 304 29.63 -4.06 -7.32
N ASN A 305 29.85 -2.83 -6.86
CA ASN A 305 29.80 -1.63 -7.70
C ASN A 305 30.80 -1.69 -8.86
N LYS A 306 32.02 -2.23 -8.64
CA LYS A 306 32.99 -2.46 -9.71
C LYS A 306 32.51 -3.51 -10.71
N LYS A 307 31.84 -4.56 -10.22
CA LYS A 307 31.38 -5.70 -11.03
C LYS A 307 30.13 -5.37 -11.85
N LEU A 308 29.24 -4.56 -11.32
CA LEU A 308 27.91 -4.31 -11.86
C LEU A 308 27.80 -2.98 -12.63
N ALA A 309 28.88 -2.19 -12.73
CA ALA A 309 28.86 -0.91 -13.44
C ALA A 309 28.13 -1.01 -14.79
N PRO A 310 27.37 0.00 -15.22
CA PRO A 310 27.15 1.30 -14.58
C PRO A 310 26.08 1.32 -13.46
N PHE A 311 25.48 0.16 -13.12
CA PHE A 311 24.54 0.06 -11.99
C PHE A 311 25.23 0.39 -10.67
N VAL A 312 24.58 1.15 -9.79
CA VAL A 312 25.14 1.65 -8.53
C VAL A 312 24.39 1.08 -7.34
N ILE A 313 25.13 0.59 -6.35
CA ILE A 313 24.59 0.24 -5.03
C ILE A 313 25.06 1.32 -4.05
N PHE A 314 24.12 2.04 -3.44
CA PHE A 314 24.42 3.03 -2.40
C PHE A 314 24.51 2.35 -1.04
N LYS A 315 25.52 2.76 -0.26
CA LYS A 315 25.68 2.38 1.15
C LYS A 315 24.70 3.17 2.00
N SER A 316 23.73 2.48 2.58
CA SER A 316 22.75 3.13 3.44
C SER A 316 22.54 2.32 4.72
N ILE A 317 21.92 2.95 5.68
CA ILE A 317 21.47 2.33 6.92
C ILE A 317 20.08 2.83 7.26
N GLU A 318 19.20 1.96 7.70
CA GLU A 318 18.01 2.35 8.42
C GLU A 318 18.35 2.47 9.90
N SER A 319 18.68 3.69 10.31
CA SER A 319 19.06 3.99 11.68
C SER A 319 17.84 4.20 12.55
N ASP A 320 17.76 3.48 13.67
CA ASP A 320 16.75 3.73 14.69
C ASP A 320 16.89 5.16 15.23
N ILE A 321 15.74 5.83 15.40
CA ILE A 321 15.62 7.07 16.17
C ILE A 321 15.44 6.66 17.64
N LEU A 322 16.44 6.93 18.46
CA LEU A 322 16.44 6.58 19.87
C LEU A 322 15.43 7.44 20.68
N ASN A 323 15.26 7.14 21.94
CA ASN A 323 14.25 7.80 22.80
C ASN A 323 14.45 9.32 22.96
N ASP A 324 15.65 9.81 22.81
CA ASP A 324 16.03 11.22 22.87
C ASP A 324 16.03 11.89 21.48
N GLY A 325 15.76 11.11 20.42
CA GLY A 325 15.80 11.55 19.04
C GLY A 325 17.18 11.50 18.38
N SER A 326 18.21 10.98 19.06
CA SER A 326 19.50 10.70 18.44
C SER A 326 19.42 9.50 17.51
N LEU A 327 20.34 9.40 16.56
CA LEU A 327 20.51 8.23 15.71
C LEU A 327 21.35 7.16 16.41
N ASP A 328 21.25 5.92 15.96
CA ASP A 328 21.78 4.73 16.65
C ASP A 328 23.30 4.58 16.58
N TYR A 329 23.99 5.39 15.76
CA TYR A 329 25.46 5.37 15.65
C TYR A 329 26.09 6.74 15.93
N PRO A 330 27.36 6.75 16.34
CA PRO A 330 28.12 8.01 16.44
C PRO A 330 28.37 8.61 15.05
N GLU A 331 28.68 9.90 15.03
CA GLU A 331 28.83 10.69 13.79
C GLU A 331 29.85 10.09 12.82
N GLU A 332 30.96 9.59 13.29
CA GLU A 332 32.03 9.01 12.47
C GLU A 332 31.56 7.77 11.68
N ILE A 333 30.56 7.06 12.21
CA ILE A 333 29.96 5.92 11.53
C ILE A 333 28.90 6.40 10.55
N LEU A 334 28.05 7.36 10.96
CA LEU A 334 27.01 7.92 10.09
C LEU A 334 27.62 8.59 8.84
N GLU A 335 28.76 9.25 8.96
CA GLU A 335 29.49 9.87 7.84
C GLU A 335 29.95 8.84 6.78
N SER A 336 30.08 7.58 7.16
CA SER A 336 30.53 6.52 6.23
C SER A 336 29.45 6.04 5.26
N PHE A 337 28.20 6.44 5.45
CA PHE A 337 27.07 6.08 4.59
C PHE A 337 26.79 7.17 3.54
N ASP A 338 26.35 6.76 2.37
CA ASP A 338 25.86 7.68 1.32
C ASP A 338 24.48 8.26 1.71
N ILE A 339 23.63 7.44 2.37
CA ILE A 339 22.26 7.77 2.75
C ILE A 339 21.98 7.20 4.14
N VAL A 340 21.41 8.02 5.03
CA VAL A 340 20.90 7.57 6.33
C VAL A 340 19.39 7.76 6.37
N ILE A 341 18.67 6.66 6.55
CA ILE A 341 17.22 6.66 6.75
C ILE A 341 16.96 6.58 8.26
N ALA A 342 16.31 7.59 8.81
CA ALA A 342 15.99 7.64 10.23
C ALA A 342 14.57 7.13 10.47
N SER A 343 14.41 6.06 11.25
CA SER A 343 13.12 5.39 11.48
C SER A 343 12.84 5.15 12.95
N ILE A 344 11.56 5.10 13.35
CA ILE A 344 11.14 4.74 14.69
C ILE A 344 10.60 3.30 14.70
N HIS A 345 11.29 2.38 15.39
CA HIS A 345 10.87 0.98 15.53
C HIS A 345 10.52 0.59 16.96
N SER A 346 10.78 1.46 17.92
CA SER A 346 10.57 1.18 19.35
C SER A 346 9.84 2.32 20.06
N ASN A 347 9.17 2.00 21.18
CA ASN A 347 8.45 2.99 21.98
C ASN A 347 7.44 3.80 21.16
N LEU A 348 6.64 3.12 20.33
CA LEU A 348 5.65 3.73 19.42
C LEU A 348 4.53 4.45 20.18
N LYS A 349 4.17 3.95 21.38
CA LYS A 349 3.17 4.58 22.25
C LYS A 349 3.82 5.70 23.07
N MET A 350 3.69 6.92 22.60
CA MET A 350 4.23 8.12 23.25
C MET A 350 3.27 9.30 23.10
N THR A 351 3.49 10.36 23.90
CA THR A 351 2.73 11.61 23.72
C THR A 351 3.17 12.33 22.45
N GLU A 352 2.31 13.21 21.92
CA GLU A 352 2.60 14.00 20.72
C GLU A 352 3.88 14.84 20.91
N GLU A 353 4.06 15.45 22.08
CA GLU A 353 5.24 16.27 22.38
C GLU A 353 6.52 15.42 22.31
N LYS A 354 6.48 14.21 22.86
CA LYS A 354 7.63 13.30 22.81
C LYS A 354 7.90 12.81 21.38
N ALA A 355 6.87 12.49 20.61
CA ALA A 355 7.00 12.11 19.21
C ALA A 355 7.61 13.25 18.39
N MET A 356 7.09 14.45 18.58
CA MET A 356 7.60 15.67 17.91
C MET A 356 9.07 15.92 18.26
N MET A 357 9.44 15.85 19.53
CA MET A 357 10.83 16.02 19.96
C MET A 357 11.76 14.99 19.32
N ARG A 358 11.38 13.70 19.33
CA ARG A 358 12.19 12.63 18.72
C ARG A 358 12.38 12.86 17.22
N LEU A 359 11.31 13.16 16.49
CA LEU A 359 11.36 13.39 15.05
C LEU A 359 12.18 14.63 14.69
N LEU A 360 11.97 15.76 15.39
CA LEU A 360 12.70 16.99 15.13
C LEU A 360 14.21 16.84 15.43
N ASN A 361 14.57 16.13 16.49
CA ASN A 361 15.98 15.87 16.79
C ASN A 361 16.63 15.01 15.68
N ALA A 362 15.94 13.98 15.23
CA ALA A 362 16.44 13.14 14.13
C ALA A 362 16.54 13.90 12.81
N ILE A 363 15.53 14.73 12.47
CA ILE A 363 15.53 15.54 11.23
C ILE A 363 16.65 16.58 11.27
N ASN A 364 16.95 17.15 12.44
CA ASN A 364 18.03 18.11 12.61
C ASN A 364 19.43 17.50 12.64
N ASN A 365 19.54 16.16 12.69
CA ASN A 365 20.84 15.50 12.57
C ASN A 365 21.39 15.68 11.15
N PRO A 366 22.65 16.18 10.98
CA PRO A 366 23.18 16.51 9.66
C PRO A 366 23.35 15.32 8.72
N TYR A 367 23.36 14.10 9.26
CA TYR A 367 23.48 12.87 8.47
C TYR A 367 22.13 12.29 8.03
N THR A 368 21.00 12.72 8.59
CA THR A 368 19.69 12.25 8.19
C THR A 368 19.35 12.69 6.77
N SER A 369 19.25 11.75 5.87
CA SER A 369 18.87 11.99 4.47
C SER A 369 17.38 11.82 4.24
N ILE A 370 16.76 10.83 4.88
CA ILE A 370 15.35 10.45 4.69
C ILE A 370 14.75 10.15 6.07
N LEU A 371 13.51 10.61 6.29
CA LEU A 371 12.70 10.13 7.40
C LEU A 371 11.89 8.91 6.91
N GLY A 372 12.17 7.73 7.47
CA GLY A 372 11.53 6.47 7.08
C GLY A 372 10.11 6.37 7.62
N HIS A 373 9.19 5.85 6.81
CA HIS A 373 7.78 5.54 7.13
C HIS A 373 7.15 6.36 8.29
N PRO A 374 7.15 7.72 8.20
CA PRO A 374 6.77 8.58 9.33
C PRO A 374 5.29 8.48 9.70
N THR A 375 4.44 8.02 8.83
CA THR A 375 3.00 7.86 9.08
C THR A 375 2.65 6.52 9.74
N GLY A 376 3.45 5.47 9.52
CA GLY A 376 3.40 4.19 10.21
C GLY A 376 2.02 3.57 10.41
N ARG A 377 1.08 3.78 9.47
CA ARG A 377 -0.28 3.25 9.60
C ARG A 377 -0.42 1.90 8.93
N LEU A 378 -1.22 1.04 9.53
CA LEU A 378 -1.69 -0.18 8.93
C LEU A 378 -3.02 0.09 8.22
N LEU A 379 -3.19 -0.50 7.06
CA LEU A 379 -4.37 -0.27 6.20
C LEU A 379 -5.48 -1.30 6.42
N LEU A 380 -5.12 -2.45 6.99
CA LEU A 380 -6.04 -3.56 7.29
C LEU A 380 -5.94 -3.98 8.74
#